data_ef4db651d304635e39df822359342abc
#
_entry.id   ef4db651d304635e39df822359342abc
#
_cell.length_a   1.000
_cell.length_b   1.000
_cell.length_c   1.000
_cell.angle_alpha   90.00
_cell.angle_beta   90.00
_cell.angle_gamma   90.00
#
_symmetry.space_group_name_H-M   'P 1'
#
loop_
_entity.id
_entity.type
_entity.pdbx_description
1 polymer ?
#
loop_
_entity_poly.entity_id
_entity_poly.type
_entity_poly.pdbx_seq_one_letter_code
_entity_poly.pdbx_strand_id
1 'polypeptide(L)'
;MTNALHIKAPAKINRFLHVVGQRKDGYHLLQSVFQLIDLHDDIYLTASTDGLVQRPTGAVNVPPEEDLVVRAAKLLQEYSQTKQGCTIQVEKRIPMGAGLGGGSSDAAATLWGLNELWGLQLSRKELMNLGVKLGADVPFFLFGQNAFVEGIGELLQAVSLPAVSYTHLTLPTICSV
;
A
#
# COMPACT_ATOMS: atom_id res chain seq x y z
N MET A 1 -17.49 -15.48 16.75
CA MET A 1 -16.12 -15.67 16.21
C MET A 1 -15.57 -14.29 15.95
N THR A 2 -14.41 -13.95 16.53
CA THR A 2 -13.74 -12.66 16.24
C THR A 2 -13.30 -12.68 14.78
N ASN A 3 -13.89 -11.80 13.97
CA ASN A 3 -13.56 -11.68 12.56
C ASN A 3 -12.27 -10.83 12.48
N ALA A 4 -11.12 -11.50 12.59
CA ALA A 4 -9.81 -10.87 12.62
C ALA A 4 -8.90 -11.47 11.54
N LEU A 5 -8.03 -10.63 10.96
CA LEU A 5 -7.11 -11.00 9.89
C LEU A 5 -5.72 -10.43 10.18
N HIS A 6 -4.68 -11.24 9.95
CA HIS A 6 -3.28 -10.82 9.97
C HIS A 6 -2.72 -10.86 8.55
N ILE A 7 -2.09 -9.77 8.12
CA ILE A 7 -1.55 -9.60 6.76
C ILE A 7 -0.13 -9.07 6.84
N LYS A 8 0.78 -9.66 6.08
CA LYS A 8 2.11 -9.13 5.84
C LYS A 8 2.05 -8.12 4.71
N ALA A 9 2.44 -6.88 4.98
CA ALA A 9 2.52 -5.79 4.02
C ALA A 9 3.97 -5.63 3.55
N PRO A 10 4.37 -6.22 2.39
CA PRO A 10 5.77 -6.26 1.96
C PRO A 10 6.27 -4.89 1.52
N ALA A 11 7.58 -4.66 1.65
CA ALA A 11 8.25 -3.54 1.01
C ALA A 11 8.49 -3.79 -0.47
N LYS A 12 8.88 -2.74 -1.20
CA LYS A 12 9.34 -2.83 -2.61
C LYS A 12 10.70 -2.16 -2.77
N ILE A 13 11.38 -2.54 -3.83
CA ILE A 13 12.53 -1.79 -4.36
C ILE A 13 12.30 -1.45 -5.82
N ASN A 14 12.92 -0.35 -6.27
CA ASN A 14 13.05 -0.03 -7.68
C ASN A 14 14.34 -0.65 -8.18
N ARG A 15 14.26 -1.59 -9.14
CA ARG A 15 15.45 -2.18 -9.79
C ARG A 15 16.20 -1.13 -10.63
N PHE A 16 15.45 -0.23 -11.20
CA PHE A 16 15.89 1.01 -11.83
C PHE A 16 14.72 2.01 -11.79
N LEU A 17 15.01 3.28 -12.05
CA LEU A 17 14.01 4.34 -12.19
C LEU A 17 14.48 5.31 -13.25
N HIS A 18 13.75 5.39 -14.35
CA HIS A 18 13.98 6.37 -15.42
C HIS A 18 12.82 7.36 -15.46
N VAL A 19 13.14 8.65 -15.46
CA VAL A 19 12.18 9.70 -15.78
C VAL A 19 12.21 9.87 -17.30
N VAL A 20 11.12 9.50 -17.96
CA VAL A 20 11.03 9.47 -19.43
C VAL A 20 10.26 10.66 -20.01
N GLY A 21 9.67 11.48 -19.15
CA GLY A 21 8.94 12.68 -19.56
C GLY A 21 8.26 13.37 -18.39
N GLN A 22 7.55 14.45 -18.70
CA GLN A 22 6.73 15.19 -17.75
C GLN A 22 5.38 15.49 -18.38
N ARG A 23 4.32 15.27 -17.63
CA ARG A 23 2.95 15.65 -18.00
C ARG A 23 2.74 17.15 -17.82
N LYS A 24 1.73 17.69 -18.52
CA LYS A 24 1.36 19.13 -18.41
C LYS A 24 0.92 19.54 -17.00
N ASP A 25 0.48 18.60 -16.16
CA ASP A 25 0.10 18.81 -14.78
C ASP A 25 1.28 18.72 -13.79
N GLY A 26 2.53 18.59 -14.31
CA GLY A 26 3.75 18.58 -13.51
C GLY A 26 4.22 17.19 -13.06
N TYR A 27 3.41 16.14 -13.19
CA TYR A 27 3.82 14.78 -12.84
C TYR A 27 4.86 14.23 -13.82
N HIS A 28 5.89 13.58 -13.29
CA HIS A 28 6.88 12.90 -14.08
C HIS A 28 6.37 11.56 -14.59
N LEU A 29 6.64 11.29 -15.86
CA LEU A 29 6.42 9.96 -16.44
C LEU A 29 7.63 9.10 -16.13
N LEU A 30 7.39 7.93 -15.59
CA LEU A 30 8.40 7.01 -15.10
C LEU A 30 8.40 5.72 -15.90
N GLN A 31 9.58 5.09 -15.97
CA GLN A 31 9.73 3.67 -16.27
C GLN A 31 10.58 3.04 -15.18
N SER A 32 10.09 1.93 -14.61
CA SER A 32 10.76 1.23 -13.51
C SER A 32 10.41 -0.25 -13.54
N VAL A 33 11.16 -1.04 -12.81
CA VAL A 33 10.75 -2.36 -12.37
C VAL A 33 10.64 -2.35 -10.86
N PHE A 34 9.42 -2.52 -10.36
CA PHE A 34 9.16 -2.69 -8.93
C PHE A 34 9.24 -4.16 -8.56
N GLN A 35 10.00 -4.44 -7.51
CA GLN A 35 10.16 -5.77 -6.95
C GLN A 35 9.74 -5.78 -5.49
N LEU A 36 8.86 -6.71 -5.14
CA LEU A 36 8.53 -7.01 -3.75
C LEU A 36 9.71 -7.69 -3.07
N ILE A 37 9.94 -7.36 -1.79
CA ILE A 37 10.99 -7.96 -0.96
C ILE A 37 10.39 -8.51 0.34
N ASP A 38 11.12 -9.39 1.03
CA ASP A 38 10.65 -10.09 2.23
C ASP A 38 10.60 -9.20 3.49
N LEU A 39 11.17 -7.99 3.46
CA LEU A 39 10.94 -7.00 4.51
C LEU A 39 9.47 -6.56 4.48
N HIS A 40 8.75 -6.65 5.60
CA HIS A 40 7.32 -6.34 5.66
C HIS A 40 6.93 -5.74 7.01
N ASP A 41 5.84 -4.99 6.99
CA ASP A 41 5.09 -4.62 8.18
C ASP A 41 4.01 -5.66 8.46
N ASP A 42 3.58 -5.81 9.71
CA ASP A 42 2.48 -6.68 10.08
C ASP A 42 1.22 -5.84 10.36
N ILE A 43 0.13 -6.16 9.65
CA ILE A 43 -1.16 -5.49 9.77
C ILE A 43 -2.16 -6.45 10.40
N TYR A 44 -2.75 -6.05 11.52
CA TYR A 44 -3.81 -6.79 12.19
C TYR A 44 -5.12 -6.00 12.09
N LEU A 45 -6.12 -6.62 11.49
CA LEU A 45 -7.44 -6.03 11.28
C LEU A 45 -8.48 -6.82 12.08
N THR A 46 -9.34 -6.12 12.80
CA THR A 46 -10.48 -6.70 13.48
C THR A 46 -11.74 -5.93 13.10
N ALA A 47 -12.74 -6.62 12.53
CA ALA A 47 -14.00 -5.98 12.17
C ALA A 47 -14.82 -5.66 13.41
N SER A 48 -15.57 -4.57 13.39
CA SER A 48 -16.54 -4.16 14.40
C SER A 48 -17.87 -3.75 13.76
N THR A 49 -18.91 -3.68 14.57
CA THR A 49 -20.26 -3.27 14.11
C THR A 49 -20.62 -1.83 14.52
N ASP A 50 -19.69 -1.12 15.16
CA ASP A 50 -19.91 0.23 15.68
C ASP A 50 -19.71 1.33 14.62
N GLY A 51 -19.26 0.98 13.42
CA GLY A 51 -18.98 1.88 12.32
C GLY A 51 -17.69 2.73 12.49
N LEU A 52 -16.94 2.53 13.59
CA LEU A 52 -15.76 3.33 13.87
C LEU A 52 -14.50 2.70 13.25
N VAL A 53 -13.63 3.54 12.70
CA VAL A 53 -12.28 3.15 12.29
C VAL A 53 -11.30 3.62 13.36
N GLN A 54 -10.65 2.67 14.02
CA GLN A 54 -9.72 2.92 15.12
C GLN A 54 -8.33 2.39 14.78
N ARG A 55 -7.28 3.13 15.14
CA ARG A 55 -5.87 2.73 15.01
C ARG A 55 -5.14 2.94 16.35
N PRO A 56 -5.18 1.98 17.26
CA PRO A 56 -4.48 2.09 18.55
C PRO A 56 -2.95 2.06 18.44
N THR A 57 -2.41 1.35 17.44
CA THR A 57 -0.96 1.29 17.15
C THR A 57 -0.70 1.53 15.67
N GLY A 58 0.46 2.13 15.32
CA GLY A 58 0.82 2.44 13.93
C GLY A 58 2.09 3.26 13.82
N ALA A 59 2.25 4.01 12.74
CA ALA A 59 3.42 4.85 12.50
C ALA A 59 3.61 5.88 13.63
N VAL A 60 4.83 5.94 14.16
CA VAL A 60 5.19 6.91 15.20
C VAL A 60 5.16 8.32 14.61
N ASN A 61 4.62 9.27 15.36
CA ASN A 61 4.48 10.69 14.97
C ASN A 61 3.57 10.96 13.75
N VAL A 62 2.73 9.99 13.37
CA VAL A 62 1.69 10.19 12.36
C VAL A 62 0.33 10.21 13.05
N PRO A 63 -0.41 11.34 13.01
CA PRO A 63 -1.77 11.39 13.51
C PRO A 63 -2.65 10.32 12.84
N PRO A 64 -3.58 9.67 13.56
CA PRO A 64 -4.40 8.61 12.98
C PRO A 64 -5.14 9.04 11.70
N GLU A 65 -5.62 10.27 11.62
CA GLU A 65 -6.34 10.82 10.47
C GLU A 65 -5.48 10.99 9.22
N GLU A 66 -4.17 11.16 9.39
CA GLU A 66 -3.19 11.29 8.30
C GLU A 66 -2.62 9.93 7.88
N ASP A 67 -2.77 8.91 8.73
CA ASP A 67 -2.24 7.57 8.44
C ASP A 67 -2.99 6.92 7.27
N LEU A 68 -2.22 6.42 6.28
CA LEU A 68 -2.77 5.82 5.08
C LEU A 68 -3.67 4.61 5.36
N VAL A 69 -3.43 3.85 6.45
CA VAL A 69 -4.30 2.72 6.82
C VAL A 69 -5.69 3.18 7.26
N VAL A 70 -5.77 4.28 8.01
CA VAL A 70 -7.04 4.88 8.43
C VAL A 70 -7.77 5.50 7.24
N ARG A 71 -7.03 6.21 6.39
CA ARG A 71 -7.57 6.79 5.16
C ARG A 71 -8.09 5.71 4.21
N ALA A 72 -7.37 4.58 4.09
CA ALA A 72 -7.80 3.44 3.29
C ALA A 72 -9.11 2.83 3.81
N ALA A 73 -9.22 2.61 5.11
CA ALA A 73 -10.43 2.08 5.72
C ALA A 73 -11.62 3.02 5.53
N LYS A 74 -11.46 4.33 5.78
CA LYS A 74 -12.52 5.33 5.58
C LYS A 74 -12.94 5.45 4.11
N LEU A 75 -11.98 5.44 3.18
CA LEU A 75 -12.26 5.45 1.74
C LEU A 75 -13.08 4.23 1.31
N LEU A 76 -12.75 3.06 1.86
CA LEU A 76 -13.47 1.82 1.56
C LEU A 76 -14.88 1.83 2.17
N GLN A 77 -15.06 2.35 3.41
CA GLN A 77 -16.38 2.55 4.03
C GLN A 77 -17.25 3.48 3.17
N GLU A 78 -16.71 4.62 2.75
CA GLU A 78 -17.41 5.59 1.93
C GLU A 78 -17.81 5.01 0.57
N TYR A 79 -16.90 4.31 -0.09
CA TYR A 79 -17.17 3.69 -1.39
C TYR A 79 -18.24 2.61 -1.33
N SER A 80 -18.15 1.73 -0.32
CA SER A 80 -19.06 0.58 -0.17
C SER A 80 -20.36 0.90 0.58
N GLN A 81 -20.45 2.08 1.22
CA GLN A 81 -21.56 2.48 2.10
C GLN A 81 -21.82 1.49 3.25
N THR A 82 -20.80 0.72 3.65
CA THR A 82 -20.92 -0.23 4.77
C THR A 82 -21.06 0.50 6.10
N LYS A 83 -21.77 -0.11 7.05
CA LYS A 83 -21.89 0.35 8.44
C LYS A 83 -20.88 -0.34 9.37
N GLN A 84 -20.05 -1.24 8.85
CA GLN A 84 -19.04 -1.91 9.64
C GLN A 84 -17.88 -0.98 9.94
N GLY A 85 -17.31 -1.13 11.14
CA GLY A 85 -16.08 -0.49 11.57
C GLY A 85 -14.92 -1.46 11.61
N CYS A 86 -13.77 -1.00 12.07
CA CYS A 86 -12.60 -1.84 12.28
C CYS A 86 -11.61 -1.24 13.29
N THR A 87 -10.84 -2.12 13.91
CA THR A 87 -9.61 -1.76 14.62
C THR A 87 -8.42 -2.21 13.77
N ILE A 88 -7.47 -1.30 13.54
CA ILE A 88 -6.25 -1.51 12.74
C ILE A 88 -5.05 -1.39 13.67
N GLN A 89 -4.23 -2.43 13.76
CA GLN A 89 -2.95 -2.39 14.46
C GLN A 89 -1.83 -2.61 13.45
N VAL A 90 -0.79 -1.80 13.52
CA VAL A 90 0.34 -1.86 12.59
C VAL A 90 1.64 -2.03 13.37
N GLU A 91 2.37 -3.11 13.12
CA GLU A 91 3.73 -3.32 13.59
C GLU A 91 4.72 -2.90 12.50
N LYS A 92 5.28 -1.71 12.63
CA LYS A 92 6.20 -1.13 11.63
C LYS A 92 7.60 -1.73 11.73
N ARG A 93 8.09 -2.27 10.60
CA ARG A 93 9.48 -2.72 10.40
C ARG A 93 10.12 -2.03 9.20
N ILE A 94 9.32 -1.61 8.21
CA ILE A 94 9.79 -0.89 7.04
C ILE A 94 10.14 0.54 7.45
N PRO A 95 11.39 1.00 7.26
CA PRO A 95 11.79 2.38 7.58
C PRO A 95 10.93 3.41 6.83
N MET A 96 10.44 4.41 7.58
CA MET A 96 9.67 5.51 6.98
C MET A 96 10.58 6.42 6.14
N GLY A 97 10.06 6.95 5.04
CA GLY A 97 10.79 7.88 4.17
C GLY A 97 11.92 7.26 3.36
N ALA A 98 12.09 5.95 3.39
CA ALA A 98 13.19 5.23 2.72
C ALA A 98 12.92 4.86 1.25
N GLY A 99 11.81 5.29 0.65
CA GLY A 99 11.46 4.92 -0.72
C GLY A 99 11.01 3.45 -0.92
N LEU A 100 10.84 2.71 0.19
CA LEU A 100 10.46 1.29 0.20
C LEU A 100 8.95 1.05 0.10
N GLY A 101 8.14 2.10 0.05
CA GLY A 101 6.70 2.01 -0.15
C GLY A 101 5.91 1.50 1.06
N GLY A 102 6.46 1.50 2.29
CA GLY A 102 5.83 0.89 3.46
C GLY A 102 4.41 1.39 3.73
N GLY A 103 4.19 2.71 3.79
CA GLY A 103 2.85 3.26 4.02
C GLY A 103 1.84 2.91 2.92
N SER A 104 2.28 2.85 1.66
CA SER A 104 1.44 2.43 0.53
C SER A 104 1.11 0.93 0.59
N SER A 105 2.07 0.10 1.05
CA SER A 105 1.86 -1.32 1.29
C SER A 105 0.85 -1.57 2.40
N ASP A 106 0.97 -0.83 3.53
CA ASP A 106 0.04 -0.90 4.64
C ASP A 106 -1.39 -0.54 4.21
N ALA A 107 -1.53 0.54 3.42
CA ALA A 107 -2.82 0.96 2.86
C ALA A 107 -3.42 -0.11 1.93
N ALA A 108 -2.60 -0.71 1.07
CA ALA A 108 -3.03 -1.78 0.18
C ALA A 108 -3.49 -3.02 0.96
N ALA A 109 -2.71 -3.44 1.96
CA ALA A 109 -3.06 -4.54 2.85
C ALA A 109 -4.37 -4.25 3.60
N THR A 110 -4.58 -3.01 4.04
CA THR A 110 -5.82 -2.58 4.71
C THR A 110 -7.02 -2.64 3.76
N LEU A 111 -6.91 -2.12 2.52
CA LEU A 111 -7.97 -2.19 1.52
C LEU A 111 -8.36 -3.63 1.22
N TRP A 112 -7.36 -4.48 0.97
CA TRP A 112 -7.60 -5.88 0.66
C TRP A 112 -8.22 -6.63 1.85
N GLY A 113 -7.64 -6.47 3.05
CA GLY A 113 -8.11 -7.18 4.24
C GLY A 113 -9.51 -6.77 4.69
N LEU A 114 -9.85 -5.48 4.61
CA LEU A 114 -11.19 -5.01 4.94
C LEU A 114 -12.22 -5.39 3.87
N ASN A 115 -11.84 -5.48 2.60
CA ASN A 115 -12.70 -6.05 1.56
C ASN A 115 -13.14 -7.46 1.91
N GLU A 116 -12.21 -8.30 2.41
CA GLU A 116 -12.50 -9.66 2.87
C GLU A 116 -13.34 -9.66 4.16
N LEU A 117 -12.90 -8.93 5.20
CA LEU A 117 -13.55 -8.92 6.52
C LEU A 117 -14.97 -8.36 6.48
N TRP A 118 -15.22 -7.36 5.66
CA TRP A 118 -16.55 -6.75 5.48
C TRP A 118 -17.42 -7.47 4.44
N GLY A 119 -16.85 -8.47 3.73
CA GLY A 119 -17.56 -9.25 2.72
C GLY A 119 -18.00 -8.44 1.50
N LEU A 120 -17.22 -7.41 1.11
CA LEU A 120 -17.64 -6.47 0.06
C LEU A 120 -17.52 -7.05 -1.34
N GLN A 121 -16.67 -8.07 -1.54
CA GLN A 121 -16.47 -8.78 -2.82
C GLN A 121 -16.00 -7.86 -3.97
N LEU A 122 -15.32 -6.75 -3.65
CA LEU A 122 -14.73 -5.88 -4.66
C LEU A 122 -13.61 -6.61 -5.40
N SER A 123 -13.57 -6.44 -6.71
CA SER A 123 -12.51 -6.97 -7.54
C SER A 123 -11.17 -6.27 -7.26
N ARG A 124 -10.06 -6.95 -7.58
CA ARG A 124 -8.72 -6.35 -7.49
C ARG A 124 -8.64 -5.02 -8.25
N LYS A 125 -9.27 -4.93 -9.42
CA LYS A 125 -9.29 -3.71 -10.23
C LYS A 125 -9.97 -2.54 -9.52
N GLU A 126 -11.09 -2.80 -8.85
CA GLU A 126 -11.79 -1.77 -8.07
C GLU A 126 -10.95 -1.30 -6.90
N LEU A 127 -10.31 -2.23 -6.16
CA LEU A 127 -9.39 -1.89 -5.08
C LEU A 127 -8.20 -1.06 -5.59
N MET A 128 -7.61 -1.41 -6.74
CA MET A 128 -6.53 -0.64 -7.36
C MET A 128 -6.98 0.78 -7.72
N ASN A 129 -8.18 0.95 -8.26
CA ASN A 129 -8.76 2.27 -8.55
C ASN A 129 -8.95 3.12 -7.29
N LEU A 130 -9.33 2.50 -6.18
CA LEU A 130 -9.38 3.17 -4.88
C LEU A 130 -7.96 3.51 -4.38
N GLY A 131 -7.03 2.58 -4.55
CA GLY A 131 -5.63 2.73 -4.14
C GLY A 131 -4.93 3.94 -4.76
N VAL A 132 -5.20 4.25 -6.04
CA VAL A 132 -4.67 5.46 -6.71
C VAL A 132 -4.97 6.74 -5.93
N LYS A 133 -6.13 6.83 -5.27
CA LYS A 133 -6.53 8.01 -4.48
C LYS A 133 -5.74 8.17 -3.18
N LEU A 134 -5.10 7.10 -2.72
CA LEU A 134 -4.28 7.07 -1.50
C LEU A 134 -2.81 7.35 -1.78
N GLY A 135 -2.30 6.87 -2.92
CA GLY A 135 -0.91 7.06 -3.32
C GLY A 135 -0.56 6.28 -4.58
N ALA A 136 0.46 6.75 -5.31
CA ALA A 136 0.88 6.20 -6.60
C ALA A 136 1.36 4.73 -6.50
N ASP A 137 1.98 4.35 -5.38
CA ASP A 137 2.50 2.98 -5.17
C ASP A 137 1.43 2.00 -4.67
N VAL A 138 0.28 2.46 -4.16
CA VAL A 138 -0.76 1.58 -3.58
C VAL A 138 -1.28 0.56 -4.59
N PRO A 139 -1.55 0.91 -5.86
CA PRO A 139 -1.98 -0.06 -6.87
C PRO A 139 -0.98 -1.19 -7.11
N PHE A 140 0.33 -0.93 -7.04
CA PHE A 140 1.36 -1.94 -7.18
C PHE A 140 1.26 -3.02 -6.08
N PHE A 141 1.06 -2.63 -4.84
CA PHE A 141 0.91 -3.58 -3.73
C PHE A 141 -0.39 -4.39 -3.83
N LEU A 142 -1.47 -3.78 -4.31
CA LEU A 142 -2.74 -4.48 -4.62
C LEU A 142 -2.60 -5.42 -5.82
N PHE A 143 -1.75 -5.07 -6.80
CA PHE A 143 -1.40 -5.94 -7.91
C PHE A 143 -0.71 -7.22 -7.42
N GLY A 144 0.15 -7.12 -6.39
CA GLY A 144 0.70 -8.25 -5.62
C GLY A 144 1.75 -9.07 -6.36
N GLN A 145 2.36 -8.53 -7.40
CA GLN A 145 3.41 -9.17 -8.21
C GLN A 145 4.49 -8.16 -8.58
N ASN A 146 5.71 -8.64 -8.86
CA ASN A 146 6.73 -7.80 -9.47
C ASN A 146 6.22 -7.27 -10.80
N ALA A 147 6.46 -5.99 -11.08
CA ALA A 147 5.90 -5.36 -12.26
C ALA A 147 6.89 -4.41 -12.95
N PHE A 148 6.84 -4.38 -14.28
CA PHE A 148 7.27 -3.23 -15.05
C PHE A 148 6.21 -2.14 -14.90
N VAL A 149 6.66 -0.94 -14.58
CA VAL A 149 5.81 0.17 -14.16
C VAL A 149 6.04 1.35 -15.08
N GLU A 150 4.96 1.90 -15.59
CA GLU A 150 4.97 3.08 -16.47
C GLU A 150 3.94 4.12 -15.99
N GLY A 151 3.90 5.26 -16.71
CA GLY A 151 3.04 6.38 -16.38
C GLY A 151 3.56 7.13 -15.16
N ILE A 152 2.69 7.43 -14.20
CA ILE A 152 3.05 7.99 -12.89
C ILE A 152 3.17 6.89 -11.81
N GLY A 153 3.16 5.59 -12.23
CA GLY A 153 3.21 4.41 -11.34
C GLY A 153 1.99 3.50 -11.45
N GLU A 154 1.00 3.85 -12.27
CA GLU A 154 -0.30 3.18 -12.35
C GLU A 154 -0.39 2.11 -13.45
N LEU A 155 0.48 2.16 -14.46
CA LEU A 155 0.50 1.18 -15.53
C LEU A 155 1.42 0.02 -15.13
N LEU A 156 0.83 -1.14 -14.85
CA LEU A 156 1.52 -2.29 -14.28
C LEU A 156 1.45 -3.48 -15.23
N GLN A 157 2.61 -4.01 -15.60
CA GLN A 157 2.75 -5.27 -16.34
C GLN A 157 3.55 -6.26 -15.52
N ALA A 158 2.98 -7.44 -15.22
CA ALA A 158 3.69 -8.47 -14.46
C ALA A 158 4.99 -8.87 -15.12
N VAL A 159 6.06 -9.00 -14.33
CA VAL A 159 7.37 -9.49 -14.78
C VAL A 159 7.85 -10.61 -13.86
N SER A 160 8.41 -11.65 -14.47
CA SER A 160 9.09 -12.71 -13.72
C SER A 160 10.53 -12.29 -13.48
N LEU A 161 10.92 -12.20 -12.21
CA LEU A 161 12.28 -11.90 -11.82
C LEU A 161 12.89 -13.08 -11.08
N PRO A 162 14.19 -13.39 -11.28
CA PRO A 162 14.87 -14.39 -10.48
C PRO A 162 14.87 -13.96 -9.00
N ALA A 163 14.80 -14.93 -8.11
CA ALA A 163 15.03 -14.68 -6.70
C ALA A 163 16.48 -14.22 -6.50
N VAL A 164 16.67 -13.07 -5.87
CA VAL A 164 17.99 -12.52 -5.57
C VAL A 164 18.06 -12.17 -4.09
N SER A 165 19.25 -12.39 -3.51
CA SER A 165 19.56 -11.91 -2.16
C SER A 165 20.38 -10.64 -2.28
N TYR A 166 19.95 -9.58 -1.58
CA TYR A 166 20.70 -8.33 -1.48
C TYR A 166 21.51 -8.33 -0.18
N THR A 167 22.82 -8.23 -0.29
CA THR A 167 23.70 -8.08 0.88
C THR A 167 23.87 -6.61 1.28
N HIS A 168 23.65 -5.69 0.32
CA HIS A 168 23.68 -4.24 0.54
C HIS A 168 22.58 -3.58 -0.25
N LEU A 169 21.80 -2.72 0.44
CA LEU A 169 20.83 -1.83 -0.15
C LEU A 169 21.24 -0.40 0.19
N THR A 170 21.69 0.38 -0.81
CA THR A 170 21.88 1.82 -0.64
C THR A 170 20.56 2.51 -0.91
N LEU A 171 19.96 3.06 0.13
CA LEU A 171 18.78 3.92 -0.05
C LEU A 171 19.26 5.28 -0.58
N PRO A 172 18.50 5.91 -1.51
CA PRO A 172 18.80 7.26 -1.93
C PRO A 172 18.76 8.17 -0.70
N THR A 173 19.89 8.82 -0.45
CA THR A 173 20.07 9.64 0.75
C THR A 173 19.31 10.96 0.70
N ILE A 174 18.77 11.36 -0.45
CA ILE A 174 17.98 12.60 -0.60
C ILE A 174 17.17 12.50 -1.89
N CYS A 175 15.88 12.68 -1.79
CA CYS A 175 14.99 13.60 -2.50
C CYS A 175 13.56 13.11 -2.35
N SER A 176 12.78 13.86 -1.57
CA SER A 176 11.35 14.00 -1.84
C SER A 176 11.24 14.60 -3.25
N VAL A 177 10.76 13.83 -4.18
CA VAL A 177 10.34 14.30 -5.51
C VAL A 177 8.89 14.70 -5.40
#